data_1e28715dd687c727266e78137b506667
#
_entry.id   1e28715dd687c727266e78137b506667
#
_cell.length_a   1.000
_cell.length_b   1.000
_cell.length_c   1.000
_cell.angle_alpha   90.00
_cell.angle_beta   90.00
_cell.angle_gamma   90.00
#
_symmetry.space_group_name_H-M   'P 1'
#
loop_
_entity.id
_entity.type
_entity.pdbx_description
1 polymer ?
#
loop_
_entity_poly.entity_id
_entity_poly.type
_entity_poly.pdbx_seq_one_letter_code
_entity_poly.pdbx_strand_id
1 'polypeptide(L)'
;KAPSALLKSEFGLVKDVDFKTNFSGKHDNSVLGIANNDYEVAPVANSVMRRMVDREAVDPAKIRTIYKSQTFPTTGFGHAHNLDPTLSAKVRQAFFTFDWEGSALKKEFEKSGEGKFISIAHKFDWDVIRKIDSANGIEYTCK
;
A
#
# COMPACT_ATOMS: atom_id res chain seq x y z
N LYS A 1 5.98 -8.79 -3.92
CA LYS A 1 4.97 -9.86 -4.15
C LYS A 1 3.78 -9.34 -4.96
N ALA A 2 3.05 -8.32 -4.48
CA ALA A 2 1.84 -7.82 -5.13
C ALA A 2 2.03 -7.43 -6.61
N PRO A 3 3.04 -6.65 -7.02
CA PRO A 3 3.18 -6.29 -8.42
C PRO A 3 3.37 -7.49 -9.35
N SER A 4 4.21 -8.45 -8.97
CA SER A 4 4.44 -9.65 -9.80
C SER A 4 3.18 -10.52 -9.91
N ALA A 5 2.38 -10.59 -8.85
CA ALA A 5 1.10 -11.30 -8.88
C ALA A 5 0.08 -10.63 -9.80
N LEU A 6 -0.02 -9.30 -9.74
CA LEU A 6 -0.89 -8.53 -10.64
C LEU A 6 -0.47 -8.67 -12.11
N LEU A 7 0.83 -8.60 -12.40
CA LEU A 7 1.35 -8.82 -13.75
C LEU A 7 0.98 -10.21 -14.27
N LYS A 8 1.08 -11.23 -13.43
CA LYS A 8 0.71 -12.60 -13.79
C LYS A 8 -0.81 -12.74 -13.98
N SER A 9 -1.62 -12.26 -13.03
CA SER A 9 -3.06 -12.48 -13.04
C SER A 9 -3.79 -11.65 -14.10
N GLU A 10 -3.34 -10.43 -14.36
CA GLU A 10 -4.03 -9.52 -15.28
C GLU A 10 -3.45 -9.50 -16.70
N PHE A 11 -2.14 -9.75 -16.83
CA PHE A 11 -1.43 -9.65 -18.11
C PHE A 11 -0.77 -10.94 -18.56
N GLY A 12 -0.82 -12.01 -17.76
CA GLY A 12 -0.16 -13.28 -18.06
C GLY A 12 1.37 -13.24 -17.99
N LEU A 13 1.95 -12.14 -17.53
CA LEU A 13 3.40 -11.95 -17.48
C LEU A 13 4.03 -12.70 -16.30
N VAL A 14 5.04 -13.48 -16.57
CA VAL A 14 5.70 -14.35 -15.59
C VAL A 14 7.10 -13.83 -15.28
N LYS A 15 7.36 -13.65 -13.99
CA LYS A 15 8.69 -13.26 -13.50
C LYS A 15 9.76 -14.27 -13.94
N ASP A 16 10.93 -13.76 -14.30
CA ASP A 16 12.11 -14.48 -14.78
C ASP A 16 11.95 -15.13 -16.15
N VAL A 17 10.75 -15.04 -16.78
CA VAL A 17 10.45 -15.40 -18.15
C VAL A 17 10.28 -14.16 -19.01
N ASP A 18 9.28 -13.34 -18.68
CA ASP A 18 8.92 -12.14 -19.44
C ASP A 18 9.60 -10.87 -18.92
N PHE A 19 9.96 -10.85 -17.63
CA PHE A 19 10.65 -9.71 -17.01
C PHE A 19 11.54 -10.16 -15.84
N LYS A 20 12.59 -9.38 -15.59
CA LYS A 20 13.45 -9.54 -14.42
C LYS A 20 13.10 -8.52 -13.35
N THR A 21 13.29 -8.89 -12.09
CA THR A 21 13.05 -7.98 -10.96
C THR A 21 14.34 -7.61 -10.26
N ASN A 22 14.47 -6.33 -9.92
CA ASN A 22 15.48 -5.82 -9.02
C ASN A 22 14.82 -5.14 -7.82
N PHE A 23 15.46 -5.18 -6.65
CA PHE A 23 14.96 -4.57 -5.43
C PHE A 23 15.73 -3.29 -5.12
N SER A 24 15.05 -2.16 -5.20
CA SER A 24 15.60 -0.85 -4.86
C SER A 24 15.70 -0.59 -3.35
N GLY A 25 15.17 -1.48 -2.53
CA GLY A 25 15.10 -1.38 -1.08
C GLY A 25 13.92 -0.56 -0.55
N LYS A 26 13.56 0.54 -1.19
CA LYS A 26 12.46 1.45 -0.78
C LYS A 26 11.70 1.97 -1.99
N HIS A 27 10.44 2.37 -1.78
CA HIS A 27 9.65 3.03 -2.81
C HIS A 27 10.29 4.33 -3.30
N ASP A 28 10.88 5.12 -2.39
CA ASP A 28 11.58 6.36 -2.75
C ASP A 28 12.71 6.12 -3.76
N ASN A 29 13.54 5.09 -3.53
CA ASN A 29 14.60 4.69 -4.46
C ASN A 29 14.04 4.24 -5.82
N SER A 30 12.90 3.56 -5.83
CA SER A 30 12.22 3.17 -7.07
C SER A 30 11.78 4.40 -7.87
N VAL A 31 11.20 5.40 -7.20
CA VAL A 31 10.76 6.65 -7.84
C VAL A 31 11.95 7.41 -8.43
N LEU A 32 13.02 7.57 -7.65
CA LEU A 32 14.24 8.25 -8.11
C LEU A 32 14.91 7.49 -9.26
N GLY A 33 14.96 6.15 -9.18
CA GLY A 33 15.55 5.33 -10.24
C GLY A 33 14.80 5.45 -11.58
N ILE A 34 13.45 5.57 -11.56
CA ILE A 34 12.68 5.88 -12.76
C ILE A 34 13.03 7.29 -13.28
N ALA A 35 13.04 8.29 -12.40
CA ALA A 35 13.31 9.67 -12.79
C ALA A 35 14.74 9.88 -13.37
N ASN A 36 15.69 9.02 -12.95
CA ASN A 36 17.08 9.02 -13.41
C ASN A 36 17.35 8.04 -14.57
N ASN A 37 16.32 7.29 -15.03
CA ASN A 37 16.46 6.23 -16.04
C ASN A 37 17.31 5.02 -15.60
N ASP A 38 17.43 4.75 -14.30
CA ASP A 38 18.08 3.55 -13.78
C ASP A 38 17.18 2.31 -13.96
N TYR A 39 15.87 2.54 -14.00
CA TYR A 39 14.84 1.53 -14.21
C TYR A 39 13.85 1.96 -15.29
N GLU A 40 13.41 1.04 -16.12
CA GLU A 40 12.39 1.28 -17.15
C GLU A 40 10.98 1.35 -16.55
N VAL A 41 10.69 0.50 -15.57
CA VAL A 41 9.40 0.40 -14.89
C VAL A 41 9.63 0.09 -13.40
N ALA A 42 8.86 0.71 -12.53
CA ALA A 42 8.86 0.37 -11.11
C ALA A 42 7.45 0.45 -10.50
N PRO A 43 7.05 -0.54 -9.71
CA PRO A 43 5.84 -0.46 -8.90
C PRO A 43 6.12 0.31 -7.61
N VAL A 44 5.30 1.32 -7.35
CA VAL A 44 5.43 2.16 -6.16
C VAL A 44 4.09 2.39 -5.48
N ALA A 45 4.12 2.64 -4.18
CA ALA A 45 2.93 3.10 -3.48
C ALA A 45 2.59 4.53 -3.93
N ASN A 46 1.34 4.77 -4.34
CA ASN A 46 0.90 6.07 -4.83
C ASN A 46 1.07 7.19 -3.80
N SER A 47 0.90 6.90 -2.51
CA SER A 47 1.13 7.86 -1.42
C SER A 47 2.59 8.30 -1.33
N VAL A 48 3.54 7.37 -1.52
CA VAL A 48 4.98 7.71 -1.53
C VAL A 48 5.31 8.60 -2.73
N MET A 49 4.87 8.22 -3.93
CA MET A 49 5.11 9.02 -5.13
C MET A 49 4.56 10.44 -4.96
N ARG A 50 3.32 10.58 -4.46
CA ARG A 50 2.70 11.89 -4.23
C ARG A 50 3.51 12.73 -3.27
N ARG A 51 3.90 12.19 -2.11
CA ARG A 51 4.73 12.93 -1.14
C ARG A 51 6.08 13.36 -1.71
N MET A 52 6.70 12.56 -2.56
CA MET A 52 7.98 12.93 -3.20
C MET A 52 7.79 14.08 -4.19
N VAL A 53 6.71 14.10 -4.93
CA VAL A 53 6.36 15.23 -5.82
C VAL A 53 6.04 16.49 -4.99
N ASP A 54 5.23 16.36 -3.94
CA ASP A 54 4.85 17.47 -3.06
C ASP A 54 6.05 18.13 -2.33
N ARG A 55 7.09 17.33 -2.08
CA ARG A 55 8.34 17.79 -1.47
C ARG A 55 9.40 18.22 -2.50
N GLU A 56 9.02 18.25 -3.77
CA GLU A 56 9.95 18.59 -4.88
C GLU A 56 11.17 17.66 -4.95
N ALA A 57 11.10 16.47 -4.34
CA ALA A 57 12.17 15.47 -4.37
C ALA A 57 12.28 14.78 -5.74
N VAL A 58 11.25 14.91 -6.58
CA VAL A 58 11.22 14.37 -7.93
C VAL A 58 10.37 15.25 -8.83
N ASP A 59 10.84 15.48 -10.06
CA ASP A 59 10.08 16.17 -11.10
C ASP A 59 9.02 15.22 -11.68
N PRO A 60 7.71 15.52 -11.53
CA PRO A 60 6.64 14.67 -12.06
C PRO A 60 6.68 14.54 -13.59
N ALA A 61 7.27 15.48 -14.31
CA ALA A 61 7.40 15.40 -15.77
C ALA A 61 8.33 14.26 -16.24
N LYS A 62 9.18 13.76 -15.35
CA LYS A 62 10.06 12.61 -15.61
C LYS A 62 9.42 11.26 -15.39
N ILE A 63 8.16 11.23 -14.90
CA ILE A 63 7.49 10.00 -14.49
C ILE A 63 6.13 9.91 -15.17
N ARG A 64 5.82 8.75 -15.73
CA ARG A 64 4.50 8.45 -16.28
C ARG A 64 3.89 7.23 -15.56
N THR A 65 2.70 7.41 -15.00
CA THR A 65 1.92 6.27 -14.50
C THR A 65 1.32 5.51 -15.67
N ILE A 66 1.71 4.27 -15.87
CA ILE A 66 1.21 3.39 -16.93
C ILE A 66 0.11 2.45 -16.47
N TYR A 67 0.01 2.20 -15.15
CA TYR A 67 -1.00 1.32 -14.57
C TYR A 67 -1.33 1.74 -13.13
N LYS A 68 -2.60 1.63 -12.75
CA LYS A 68 -3.07 1.79 -11.36
C LYS A 68 -3.84 0.54 -10.95
N SER A 69 -3.39 -0.11 -9.88
CA SER A 69 -4.12 -1.23 -9.30
C SER A 69 -5.43 -0.79 -8.65
N GLN A 70 -6.29 -1.74 -8.33
CA GLN A 70 -7.37 -1.50 -7.37
C GLN A 70 -6.77 -1.02 -6.04
N THR A 71 -7.54 -0.18 -5.34
CA THR A 71 -7.14 0.28 -4.00
C THR A 71 -7.35 -0.83 -2.97
N PHE A 72 -6.46 -0.90 -2.01
CA PHE A 72 -6.56 -1.78 -0.85
C PHE A 72 -5.99 -1.06 0.38
N PRO A 73 -6.37 -1.48 1.60
CA PRO A 73 -5.85 -0.87 2.82
C PRO A 73 -4.33 -0.95 2.87
N THR A 74 -3.68 0.17 3.13
CA THR A 74 -2.21 0.24 3.27
C THR A 74 -1.75 -0.29 4.62
N THR A 75 -2.56 -0.07 5.65
CA THR A 75 -2.29 -0.47 7.03
C THR A 75 -3.60 -0.84 7.72
N GLY A 76 -3.58 -1.91 8.49
CA GLY A 76 -4.68 -2.31 9.35
C GLY A 76 -4.20 -2.43 10.80
N PHE A 77 -4.98 -1.88 11.72
CA PHE A 77 -4.79 -2.08 13.16
C PHE A 77 -5.77 -3.13 13.64
N GLY A 78 -5.26 -4.16 14.28
CA GLY A 78 -6.05 -5.24 14.85
C GLY A 78 -5.65 -5.50 16.29
N HIS A 79 -6.55 -6.13 17.02
CA HIS A 79 -6.25 -6.65 18.35
C HIS A 79 -6.49 -8.15 18.42
N ALA A 80 -5.92 -8.82 19.42
CA ALA A 80 -6.14 -10.24 19.64
C ALA A 80 -7.65 -10.52 19.85
N HIS A 81 -8.15 -11.63 19.28
CA HIS A 81 -9.57 -11.99 19.35
C HIS A 81 -10.06 -12.25 20.78
N ASN A 82 -9.15 -12.64 21.68
CA ASN A 82 -9.41 -12.92 23.09
C ASN A 82 -9.07 -11.73 24.02
N LEU A 83 -8.87 -10.52 23.47
CA LEU A 83 -8.72 -9.33 24.28
C LEU A 83 -10.00 -9.07 25.10
N ASP A 84 -9.85 -8.63 26.34
CA ASP A 84 -10.99 -8.24 27.17
C ASP A 84 -11.96 -7.33 26.40
N PRO A 85 -13.27 -7.64 26.38
CA PRO A 85 -14.24 -6.90 25.58
C PRO A 85 -14.32 -5.41 25.93
N THR A 86 -14.14 -5.06 27.22
CA THR A 86 -14.17 -3.66 27.65
C THR A 86 -12.95 -2.91 27.14
N LEU A 87 -11.77 -3.54 27.21
CA LEU A 87 -10.54 -2.97 26.68
C LEU A 87 -10.60 -2.86 25.16
N SER A 88 -11.10 -3.88 24.49
CA SER A 88 -11.32 -3.87 23.03
C SER A 88 -12.21 -2.69 22.59
N ALA A 89 -13.33 -2.48 23.28
CA ALA A 89 -14.22 -1.35 23.01
C ALA A 89 -13.54 0.00 23.21
N LYS A 90 -12.77 0.16 24.29
CA LYS A 90 -12.01 1.39 24.55
C LYS A 90 -10.94 1.66 23.50
N VAL A 91 -10.21 0.64 23.06
CA VAL A 91 -9.21 0.76 21.99
C VAL A 91 -9.87 1.19 20.69
N ARG A 92 -10.96 0.54 20.29
CA ARG A 92 -11.72 0.92 19.08
C ARG A 92 -12.23 2.35 19.17
N GLN A 93 -12.80 2.73 20.32
CA GLN A 93 -13.29 4.09 20.54
C GLN A 93 -12.16 5.10 20.38
N ALA A 94 -10.99 4.86 20.97
CA ALA A 94 -9.85 5.76 20.87
C ALA A 94 -9.42 6.03 19.42
N PHE A 95 -9.44 5.02 18.54
CA PHE A 95 -9.16 5.22 17.12
C PHE A 95 -10.27 6.01 16.41
N PHE A 96 -11.53 5.69 16.64
CA PHE A 96 -12.64 6.32 15.90
C PHE A 96 -12.99 7.73 16.39
N THR A 97 -12.66 8.06 17.64
CA THR A 97 -12.80 9.41 18.20
C THR A 97 -11.50 10.20 18.22
N PHE A 98 -10.44 9.67 17.58
CA PHE A 98 -9.17 10.37 17.52
C PHE A 98 -9.35 11.75 16.89
N ASP A 99 -8.90 12.78 17.60
CA ASP A 99 -8.90 14.14 17.08
C ASP A 99 -7.83 14.26 15.99
N TRP A 100 -8.29 14.15 14.75
CA TRP A 100 -7.45 14.24 13.57
C TRP A 100 -7.03 15.68 13.29
N GLU A 101 -7.90 16.65 13.59
CA GLU A 101 -7.63 18.06 13.41
C GLU A 101 -6.50 18.54 14.33
N GLY A 102 -5.59 19.32 13.81
CA GLY A 102 -4.43 19.80 14.56
C GLY A 102 -3.37 18.75 14.89
N SER A 103 -3.63 17.46 14.60
CA SER A 103 -2.67 16.40 14.86
C SER A 103 -1.50 16.39 13.87
N ALA A 104 -0.35 15.86 14.29
CA ALA A 104 0.78 15.63 13.41
C ALA A 104 0.44 14.63 12.28
N LEU A 105 -0.48 13.68 12.54
CA LEU A 105 -0.93 12.72 11.54
C LEU A 105 -1.70 13.40 10.41
N LYS A 106 -2.62 14.32 10.72
CA LYS A 106 -3.31 15.10 9.68
C LYS A 106 -2.32 15.85 8.81
N LYS A 107 -1.38 16.56 9.43
CA LYS A 107 -0.37 17.34 8.71
C LYS A 107 0.48 16.48 7.78
N GLU A 108 0.81 15.24 8.18
CA GLU A 108 1.59 14.30 7.36
C GLU A 108 0.76 13.69 6.22
N PHE A 109 -0.51 13.36 6.46
CA PHE A 109 -1.33 12.56 5.55
C PHE A 109 -2.40 13.35 4.77
N GLU A 110 -2.65 14.60 5.12
CA GLU A 110 -3.68 15.45 4.49
C GLU A 110 -3.54 15.49 2.97
N LYS A 111 -2.32 15.68 2.47
CA LYS A 111 -2.05 15.75 1.04
C LYS A 111 -2.25 14.43 0.30
N SER A 112 -2.13 13.30 0.98
CA SER A 112 -2.42 11.98 0.40
C SER A 112 -3.90 11.60 0.47
N GLY A 113 -4.73 12.46 1.08
CA GLY A 113 -6.18 12.29 1.15
C GLY A 113 -6.67 11.42 2.30
N GLU A 114 -5.76 11.01 3.19
CA GLU A 114 -6.13 10.31 4.42
C GLU A 114 -6.56 11.34 5.48
N GLY A 115 -7.71 11.13 6.09
CA GLY A 115 -8.30 12.10 7.02
C GLY A 115 -8.95 11.50 8.25
N LYS A 116 -8.99 10.18 8.39
CA LYS A 116 -9.58 9.52 9.56
C LYS A 116 -9.29 8.02 9.60
N PHE A 117 -9.44 7.44 10.77
CA PHE A 117 -9.50 5.98 10.92
C PHE A 117 -10.90 5.48 10.55
N ILE A 118 -10.98 4.42 9.78
CA ILE A 118 -12.23 3.79 9.36
C ILE A 118 -12.24 2.31 9.78
N SER A 119 -13.44 1.77 9.97
CA SER A 119 -13.59 0.34 10.18
C SER A 119 -13.34 -0.39 8.86
N ILE A 120 -12.57 -1.46 8.92
CA ILE A 120 -12.32 -2.36 7.80
C ILE A 120 -12.78 -3.76 8.15
N ALA A 121 -13.29 -4.47 7.15
CA ALA A 121 -13.68 -5.87 7.27
C ALA A 121 -12.76 -6.72 6.39
N HIS A 122 -12.01 -7.64 7.01
CA HIS A 122 -11.06 -8.51 6.30
C HIS A 122 -11.68 -9.21 5.08
N LYS A 123 -12.94 -9.63 5.20
CA LYS A 123 -13.64 -10.33 4.13
C LYS A 123 -13.79 -9.51 2.84
N PHE A 124 -14.00 -8.21 2.96
CA PHE A 124 -14.30 -7.34 1.82
C PHE A 124 -13.11 -6.45 1.44
N ASP A 125 -12.55 -5.74 2.41
CA ASP A 125 -11.54 -4.71 2.13
C ASP A 125 -10.16 -5.30 1.80
N TRP A 126 -9.91 -6.56 2.21
CA TRP A 126 -8.66 -7.28 1.95
C TRP A 126 -8.78 -8.32 0.82
N ASP A 127 -9.86 -8.30 0.04
CA ASP A 127 -10.06 -9.25 -1.05
C ASP A 127 -8.96 -9.18 -2.11
N VAL A 128 -8.51 -7.98 -2.44
CA VAL A 128 -7.40 -7.77 -3.39
C VAL A 128 -6.12 -8.45 -2.90
N ILE A 129 -5.83 -8.36 -1.59
CA ILE A 129 -4.64 -9.00 -1.00
C ILE A 129 -4.77 -10.53 -1.07
N ARG A 130 -5.94 -11.08 -0.76
CA ARG A 130 -6.17 -12.54 -0.87
C ARG A 130 -6.01 -13.03 -2.30
N LYS A 131 -6.50 -12.29 -3.29
CA LYS A 131 -6.30 -12.61 -4.72
C LYS A 131 -4.82 -12.60 -5.09
N ILE A 132 -4.06 -11.60 -4.61
CA ILE A 132 -2.62 -11.50 -4.81
C ILE A 132 -1.91 -12.70 -4.19
N ASP A 133 -2.25 -13.07 -2.98
CA ASP A 133 -1.63 -14.18 -2.27
C ASP A 133 -1.98 -15.53 -2.91
N SER A 134 -3.24 -15.72 -3.29
CA SER A 134 -3.68 -16.91 -4.03
C SER A 134 -2.94 -17.05 -5.37
N ALA A 135 -2.76 -15.97 -6.12
CA ALA A 135 -2.00 -15.96 -7.37
C ALA A 135 -0.52 -16.33 -7.18
N ASN A 136 0.02 -16.12 -5.97
CA ASN A 136 1.37 -16.54 -5.58
C ASN A 136 1.43 -17.94 -4.94
N GLY A 137 0.30 -18.67 -4.87
CA GLY A 137 0.21 -19.97 -4.21
C GLY A 137 0.33 -19.91 -2.68
N ILE A 138 0.04 -18.76 -2.08
CA ILE A 138 0.07 -18.60 -0.63
C ILE A 138 -1.29 -19.02 -0.07
N GLU A 139 -1.28 -20.03 0.79
CA GLU A 139 -2.43 -20.48 1.55
C GLU A 139 -2.27 -20.08 3.02
N TYR A 140 -3.35 -19.54 3.59
CA TYR A 140 -3.40 -19.22 5.00
C TYR A 140 -3.89 -20.42 5.80
N THR A 141 -3.04 -20.94 6.66
CA THR A 141 -3.43 -21.97 7.63
C THR A 141 -3.54 -21.34 9.00
N CYS A 142 -4.72 -21.44 9.62
CA CYS A 142 -4.87 -21.13 11.04
C CYS A 142 -4.19 -22.21 11.86
N LYS A 143 -3.21 -21.81 12.66
CA LYS A 143 -2.62 -22.69 13.69
C LYS A 143 -3.34 -22.52 15.01
#